data_1c5c62b104b3b1ba845e87faef69ca99
#
_entry.id   1c5c62b104b3b1ba845e87faef69ca99
#
_cell.length_a   1.000
_cell.length_b   1.000
_cell.length_c   1.000
_cell.angle_alpha   90.00
_cell.angle_beta   90.00
_cell.angle_gamma   90.00
#
_symmetry.space_group_name_H-M   'P 1'
#
loop_
_entity.id
_entity.type
_entity.pdbx_description
1 polymer ?
#
loop_
_entity_poly.entity_id
_entity_poly.type
_entity_poly.pdbx_seq_one_letter_code
_entity_poly.pdbx_strand_id
1 'polypeptide(L)'
;MLKAARVFGRKRLWEVPLSNQFTLTAADKHSLGAYRADPAGTPKGGMVVVQEIFGVNHHIRAVCDRLAALGYVAVAPAVFDRFVRNFESGYTPDEIAHARSYLGNLNWDHMMADIAAAQGDLKGVGPLGVVGFCMGGTAAFLAACRIPGFSAAVAFYGGMIGKFADEKPKCPIQMHFGEKDDGIPMSVVDEIKEKQPQAEIYTYPDAPHGFYCDERASYRKEAGDLAWKRTQEFLTKHMKK
;
A
#
# COMPACT_ATOMS: atom_id res chain seq x y z
N MET A 1 40.95 37.78 32.27
CA MET A 1 40.92 36.91 31.08
C MET A 1 39.90 35.80 31.31
N LEU A 2 38.64 35.98 30.91
CA LEU A 2 37.59 34.97 30.99
C LEU A 2 37.55 34.18 29.66
N LYS A 3 37.73 32.86 29.75
CA LYS A 3 37.58 31.94 28.61
C LYS A 3 36.10 31.70 28.36
N ALA A 4 35.65 32.04 27.15
CA ALA A 4 34.32 31.75 26.67
C ALA A 4 34.16 30.23 26.46
N ALA A 5 33.18 29.63 27.14
CA ALA A 5 32.75 28.25 26.91
C ALA A 5 31.89 28.19 25.64
N ARG A 6 32.35 27.41 24.66
CA ARG A 6 31.57 27.08 23.47
C ARG A 6 30.43 26.14 23.88
N VAL A 7 29.20 26.63 23.77
CA VAL A 7 27.98 25.80 23.88
C VAL A 7 27.82 25.03 22.57
N PHE A 8 28.11 23.73 22.61
CA PHE A 8 27.75 22.83 21.52
C PHE A 8 26.22 22.67 21.52
N GLY A 9 25.59 23.22 20.50
CA GLY A 9 24.14 23.04 20.25
C GLY A 9 23.83 21.55 20.07
N ARG A 10 23.02 20.99 20.98
CA ARG A 10 22.41 19.67 20.80
C ARG A 10 21.48 19.72 19.60
N LYS A 11 21.85 19.06 18.49
CA LYS A 11 20.90 18.76 17.41
C LYS A 11 19.75 17.96 18.02
N ARG A 12 18.54 18.51 17.94
CA ARG A 12 17.31 17.78 18.31
C ARG A 12 17.12 16.64 17.30
N LEU A 13 17.13 15.41 17.81
CA LEU A 13 17.11 14.16 17.03
C LEU A 13 15.73 13.77 16.49
N TRP A 14 14.76 14.73 16.33
CA TRP A 14 13.39 14.40 15.89
C TRP A 14 12.60 15.65 15.42
N GLU A 15 13.15 16.35 14.47
CA GLU A 15 12.30 17.10 13.57
C GLU A 15 11.89 16.14 12.44
N VAL A 16 10.74 15.45 12.64
CA VAL A 16 10.02 14.84 11.53
C VAL A 16 9.66 15.98 10.58
N PRO A 17 10.05 15.93 9.29
CA PRO A 17 9.68 16.98 8.35
C PRO A 17 8.15 17.07 8.32
N LEU A 18 7.61 18.24 8.58
CA LEU A 18 6.20 18.55 8.47
C LEU A 18 5.76 18.31 7.03
N SER A 19 4.75 17.44 6.90
CA SER A 19 3.94 17.09 5.73
C SER A 19 4.70 16.69 4.46
N ASN A 20 4.92 15.40 4.32
CA ASN A 20 5.10 14.72 3.05
C ASN A 20 3.76 14.62 2.27
N GLN A 21 2.80 15.52 2.52
CA GLN A 21 1.52 15.60 1.82
C GLN A 21 1.65 16.55 0.63
N PHE A 22 1.15 16.11 -0.52
CA PHE A 22 1.15 16.88 -1.75
C PHE A 22 -0.08 16.52 -2.60
N THR A 23 -0.23 17.15 -3.76
CA THR A 23 -1.38 16.94 -4.63
C THR A 23 -0.94 16.26 -5.91
N LEU A 24 -1.66 15.20 -6.29
CA LEU A 24 -1.58 14.56 -7.59
C LEU A 24 -2.73 15.03 -8.50
N THR A 25 -2.51 14.94 -9.80
CA THR A 25 -3.56 15.15 -10.79
C THR A 25 -3.65 13.92 -11.69
N ALA A 26 -4.79 13.25 -11.67
CA ALA A 26 -5.09 12.10 -12.52
C ALA A 26 -5.35 12.52 -13.97
N ALA A 27 -5.31 11.58 -14.91
CA ALA A 27 -5.49 11.83 -16.35
C ALA A 27 -6.86 12.45 -16.69
N ASP A 28 -7.88 12.16 -15.89
CA ASP A 28 -9.21 12.75 -15.99
C ASP A 28 -9.35 14.12 -15.32
N LYS A 29 -8.21 14.74 -14.96
CA LYS A 29 -8.09 16.06 -14.29
C LYS A 29 -8.57 16.06 -12.83
N HIS A 30 -8.88 14.90 -12.26
CA HIS A 30 -9.17 14.83 -10.83
C HIS A 30 -7.92 15.16 -10.01
N SER A 31 -8.08 16.04 -9.02
CA SER A 31 -7.03 16.44 -8.09
C SER A 31 -7.24 15.70 -6.76
N LEU A 32 -6.25 14.97 -6.28
CA LEU A 32 -6.30 14.21 -5.05
C LEU A 32 -5.05 14.43 -4.18
N GLY A 33 -5.20 14.30 -2.87
CA GLY A 33 -4.09 14.30 -1.93
C GLY A 33 -3.24 13.05 -2.06
N ALA A 34 -1.99 13.14 -1.65
CA ALA A 34 -1.10 11.99 -1.52
C ALA A 34 -0.11 12.19 -0.38
N TYR A 35 0.33 11.08 0.22
CA TYR A 35 1.45 11.07 1.15
C TYR A 35 2.69 10.50 0.45
N ARG A 36 3.87 11.09 0.72
CA ARG A 36 5.14 10.65 0.17
C ARG A 36 6.15 10.42 1.29
N ALA A 37 6.92 9.35 1.21
CA ALA A 37 8.07 9.08 2.05
C ALA A 37 9.30 8.83 1.17
N ASP A 38 10.39 9.54 1.46
CA ASP A 38 11.65 9.43 0.72
C ASP A 38 12.70 8.69 1.55
N PRO A 39 13.54 7.83 0.92
CA PRO A 39 14.66 7.18 1.61
C PRO A 39 15.79 8.16 1.93
N ALA A 40 16.61 7.82 2.92
CA ALA A 40 17.75 8.63 3.34
C ALA A 40 18.89 8.74 2.29
N GLY A 41 18.88 7.93 1.24
CA GLY A 41 19.92 7.88 0.22
C GLY A 41 19.37 7.76 -1.20
N THR A 42 20.21 7.35 -2.14
CA THR A 42 19.77 7.13 -3.54
C THR A 42 18.70 6.06 -3.60
N PRO A 43 17.52 6.36 -4.16
CA PRO A 43 16.42 5.41 -4.23
C PRO A 43 16.76 4.14 -5.03
N LYS A 44 16.32 3.00 -4.54
CA LYS A 44 16.37 1.72 -5.26
C LYS A 44 15.27 1.63 -6.33
N GLY A 45 14.16 2.35 -6.12
CA GLY A 45 12.97 2.38 -6.96
C GLY A 45 11.83 3.11 -6.27
N GLY A 46 10.65 3.08 -6.85
CA GLY A 46 9.43 3.70 -6.31
C GLY A 46 8.33 2.69 -6.00
N MET A 47 7.52 2.97 -4.98
CA MET A 47 6.39 2.15 -4.56
C MET A 47 5.11 2.98 -4.46
N VAL A 48 4.08 2.58 -5.16
CA VAL A 48 2.72 3.08 -4.91
C VAL A 48 2.09 2.24 -3.80
N VAL A 49 1.58 2.89 -2.74
CA VAL A 49 0.94 2.23 -1.60
C VAL A 49 -0.56 2.52 -1.65
N VAL A 50 -1.39 1.50 -1.81
CA VAL A 50 -2.83 1.67 -1.92
C VAL A 50 -3.51 1.34 -0.60
N GLN A 51 -4.25 2.32 -0.10
CA GLN A 51 -4.94 2.33 1.19
C GLN A 51 -5.98 1.23 1.34
N GLU A 52 -6.31 0.91 2.60
CA GLU A 52 -7.54 0.23 2.98
C GLU A 52 -8.75 1.19 2.84
N ILE A 53 -9.92 0.79 3.33
CA ILE A 53 -11.12 1.66 3.35
C ILE A 53 -11.00 2.84 4.34
N PHE A 54 -9.92 2.96 5.08
CA PHE A 54 -9.71 3.94 6.17
C PHE A 54 -8.97 5.20 5.74
N GLY A 55 -8.78 5.41 4.44
CA GLY A 55 -8.01 6.55 3.92
C GLY A 55 -6.49 6.36 4.02
N VAL A 56 -5.73 7.41 3.70
CA VAL A 56 -4.27 7.46 3.89
C VAL A 56 -3.99 7.79 5.36
N ASN A 57 -4.46 6.92 6.24
CA ASN A 57 -4.37 7.06 7.69
C ASN A 57 -2.95 6.75 8.23
N HIS A 58 -2.78 6.80 9.55
CA HIS A 58 -1.49 6.57 10.19
C HIS A 58 -0.83 5.26 9.77
N HIS A 59 -1.58 4.14 9.71
CA HIS A 59 -1.05 2.85 9.26
C HIS A 59 -0.48 2.89 7.84
N ILE A 60 -1.21 3.47 6.89
CA ILE A 60 -0.76 3.56 5.48
C ILE A 60 0.48 4.46 5.35
N ARG A 61 0.53 5.57 6.10
CA ARG A 61 1.73 6.43 6.17
C ARG A 61 2.91 5.66 6.77
N ALA A 62 2.71 4.90 7.84
CA ALA A 62 3.74 4.05 8.43
C ALA A 62 4.25 2.96 7.47
N VAL A 63 3.39 2.42 6.61
CA VAL A 63 3.83 1.51 5.53
C VAL A 63 4.73 2.24 4.52
N CYS A 64 4.39 3.47 4.12
CA CYS A 64 5.26 4.28 3.27
C CYS A 64 6.62 4.52 3.92
N ASP A 65 6.64 4.86 5.21
CA ASP A 65 7.87 5.10 5.96
C ASP A 65 8.72 3.81 6.08
N ARG A 66 8.10 2.64 6.29
CA ARG A 66 8.78 1.33 6.27
C ARG A 66 9.42 1.05 4.90
N LEU A 67 8.74 1.37 3.80
CA LEU A 67 9.29 1.23 2.44
C LEU A 67 10.43 2.23 2.19
N ALA A 68 10.32 3.45 2.68
CA ALA A 68 11.41 4.44 2.62
C ALA A 68 12.64 3.96 3.39
N ALA A 69 12.47 3.37 4.56
CA ALA A 69 13.56 2.75 5.32
C ALA A 69 14.24 1.59 4.58
N LEU A 70 13.51 0.89 3.67
CA LEU A 70 14.05 -0.15 2.78
C LEU A 70 14.76 0.43 1.55
N GLY A 71 14.69 1.74 1.32
CA GLY A 71 15.34 2.45 0.22
C GLY A 71 14.44 2.74 -0.97
N TYR A 72 13.12 2.66 -0.84
CA TYR A 72 12.17 3.02 -1.91
C TYR A 72 11.56 4.41 -1.65
N VAL A 73 11.31 5.18 -2.70
CA VAL A 73 10.37 6.30 -2.60
C VAL A 73 8.96 5.72 -2.57
N ALA A 74 8.17 6.03 -1.55
CA ALA A 74 6.81 5.52 -1.42
C ALA A 74 5.79 6.64 -1.56
N VAL A 75 4.72 6.43 -2.35
CA VAL A 75 3.62 7.38 -2.55
C VAL A 75 2.28 6.68 -2.32
N ALA A 76 1.46 7.22 -1.43
CA ALA A 76 0.11 6.75 -1.16
C ALA A 76 -0.92 7.78 -1.64
N PRO A 77 -1.62 7.53 -2.77
CA PRO A 77 -2.68 8.40 -3.26
C PRO A 77 -3.95 8.28 -2.40
N ALA A 78 -4.57 9.41 -2.05
CA ALA A 78 -5.83 9.45 -1.32
C ALA A 78 -7.02 9.16 -2.26
N VAL A 79 -7.20 7.88 -2.63
CA VAL A 79 -8.19 7.47 -3.65
C VAL A 79 -9.65 7.74 -3.23
N PHE A 80 -9.91 8.02 -1.94
CA PHE A 80 -11.23 8.42 -1.44
C PHE A 80 -11.55 9.90 -1.69
N ASP A 81 -10.57 10.72 -2.09
CA ASP A 81 -10.78 12.13 -2.46
C ASP A 81 -11.74 12.32 -3.64
N ARG A 82 -12.05 11.24 -4.35
CA ARG A 82 -13.08 11.18 -5.41
C ARG A 82 -14.50 11.44 -4.90
N PHE A 83 -14.76 11.15 -3.62
CA PHE A 83 -16.09 11.29 -3.04
C PHE A 83 -16.08 11.88 -1.62
N VAL A 84 -14.99 11.76 -0.88
CA VAL A 84 -14.80 12.38 0.43
C VAL A 84 -13.34 12.81 0.61
N ARG A 85 -13.10 14.12 0.66
CA ARG A 85 -11.76 14.67 0.77
C ARG A 85 -11.18 14.51 2.18
N ASN A 86 -9.86 14.23 2.20
CA ASN A 86 -9.09 14.12 3.45
C ASN A 86 -9.69 13.12 4.43
N PHE A 87 -10.31 12.06 3.92
CA PHE A 87 -10.90 11.04 4.76
C PHE A 87 -9.81 10.20 5.43
N GLU A 88 -9.83 10.20 6.76
CA GLU A 88 -9.06 9.29 7.59
C GLU A 88 -9.98 8.71 8.67
N SER A 89 -9.83 7.42 8.95
CA SER A 89 -10.61 6.70 9.95
C SER A 89 -9.72 5.76 10.76
N GLY A 90 -10.13 5.51 11.98
CA GLY A 90 -9.57 4.48 12.86
C GLY A 90 -10.27 3.13 12.69
N TYR A 91 -10.24 2.31 13.76
CA TYR A 91 -10.60 0.90 13.68
C TYR A 91 -11.65 0.49 14.74
N THR A 92 -12.32 1.43 15.37
CA THR A 92 -13.49 1.13 16.22
C THR A 92 -14.65 0.59 15.37
N PRO A 93 -15.58 -0.18 15.92
CA PRO A 93 -16.74 -0.69 15.16
C PRO A 93 -17.49 0.40 14.38
N ASP A 94 -17.70 1.57 14.99
CA ASP A 94 -18.41 2.69 14.35
C ASP A 94 -17.60 3.31 13.22
N GLU A 95 -16.30 3.49 13.41
CA GLU A 95 -15.38 3.98 12.37
C GLU A 95 -15.30 3.01 11.19
N ILE A 96 -15.25 1.69 11.46
CA ILE A 96 -15.29 0.66 10.42
C ILE A 96 -16.63 0.71 9.66
N ALA A 97 -17.75 0.83 10.37
CA ALA A 97 -19.08 0.93 9.75
C ALA A 97 -19.18 2.17 8.86
N HIS A 98 -18.68 3.32 9.34
CA HIS A 98 -18.63 4.56 8.58
C HIS A 98 -17.75 4.42 7.32
N ALA A 99 -16.53 3.90 7.46
CA ALA A 99 -15.65 3.68 6.32
C ALA A 99 -16.25 2.74 5.27
N ARG A 100 -16.94 1.68 5.71
CA ARG A 100 -17.66 0.74 4.83
C ARG A 100 -18.80 1.39 4.06
N SER A 101 -19.44 2.42 4.59
CA SER A 101 -20.55 3.12 3.91
C SER A 101 -20.14 3.76 2.58
N TYR A 102 -18.85 4.04 2.41
CA TYR A 102 -18.29 4.60 1.18
C TYR A 102 -18.01 3.57 0.08
N LEU A 103 -18.04 2.26 0.38
CA LEU A 103 -17.70 1.22 -0.60
C LEU A 103 -18.61 1.22 -1.83
N GLY A 104 -19.87 1.66 -1.68
CA GLY A 104 -20.81 1.83 -2.80
C GLY A 104 -20.41 2.91 -3.82
N ASN A 105 -19.51 3.81 -3.45
CA ASN A 105 -19.03 4.90 -4.32
C ASN A 105 -17.76 4.52 -5.11
N LEU A 106 -17.20 3.32 -4.89
CA LEU A 106 -15.96 2.90 -5.54
C LEU A 106 -16.16 2.71 -7.04
N ASN A 107 -15.24 3.30 -7.79
CA ASN A 107 -15.10 3.07 -9.22
C ASN A 107 -13.65 2.64 -9.50
N TRP A 108 -13.48 1.43 -10.01
CA TRP A 108 -12.15 0.87 -10.24
C TRP A 108 -11.36 1.62 -11.32
N ASP A 109 -12.02 2.14 -12.35
CA ASP A 109 -11.33 2.88 -13.41
C ASP A 109 -10.80 4.23 -12.89
N HIS A 110 -11.58 4.90 -12.05
CA HIS A 110 -11.11 6.10 -11.35
C HIS A 110 -9.93 5.78 -10.42
N MET A 111 -9.99 4.67 -9.69
CA MET A 111 -8.89 4.25 -8.81
C MET A 111 -7.63 3.90 -9.62
N MET A 112 -7.77 3.27 -10.79
CA MET A 112 -6.64 3.03 -11.69
C MET A 112 -6.03 4.35 -12.20
N ALA A 113 -6.84 5.36 -12.50
CA ALA A 113 -6.35 6.69 -12.89
C ALA A 113 -5.54 7.36 -11.76
N ASP A 114 -6.00 7.24 -10.51
CA ASP A 114 -5.30 7.79 -9.34
C ASP A 114 -3.99 7.05 -9.05
N ILE A 115 -3.98 5.72 -9.15
CA ILE A 115 -2.77 4.90 -9.01
C ILE A 115 -1.78 5.21 -10.14
N ALA A 116 -2.26 5.41 -11.37
CA ALA A 116 -1.41 5.79 -12.49
C ALA A 116 -0.80 7.20 -12.30
N ALA A 117 -1.54 8.13 -11.68
CA ALA A 117 -1.00 9.44 -11.33
C ALA A 117 0.15 9.33 -10.30
N ALA A 118 -0.03 8.48 -9.26
CA ALA A 118 1.02 8.20 -8.29
C ALA A 118 2.24 7.49 -8.92
N GLN A 119 2.00 6.55 -9.85
CA GLN A 119 3.08 5.93 -10.64
C GLN A 119 3.83 6.97 -11.47
N GLY A 120 3.10 7.92 -12.07
CA GLY A 120 3.67 9.01 -12.87
C GLY A 120 4.59 9.93 -12.07
N ASP A 121 4.24 10.24 -10.80
CA ASP A 121 5.07 11.03 -9.88
C ASP A 121 6.40 10.32 -9.55
N LEU A 122 6.41 9.00 -9.55
CA LEU A 122 7.59 8.18 -9.30
C LEU A 122 8.44 7.93 -10.56
N LYS A 123 8.08 8.51 -11.70
CA LYS A 123 8.80 8.31 -12.95
C LYS A 123 10.25 8.80 -12.84
N GLY A 124 11.20 7.97 -13.25
CA GLY A 124 12.63 8.29 -13.20
C GLY A 124 13.33 7.91 -11.89
N VAL A 125 12.60 7.47 -10.86
CA VAL A 125 13.19 7.02 -9.59
C VAL A 125 13.91 5.65 -9.74
N GLY A 126 13.47 4.84 -10.69
CA GLY A 126 13.98 3.47 -10.93
C GLY A 126 12.82 2.51 -11.22
N PRO A 127 12.95 1.19 -10.97
CA PRO A 127 11.86 0.25 -11.11
C PRO A 127 10.71 0.63 -10.16
N LEU A 128 9.46 0.41 -10.61
CA LEU A 128 8.26 0.81 -9.87
C LEU A 128 7.47 -0.41 -9.44
N GLY A 129 6.99 -0.39 -8.19
CA GLY A 129 6.11 -1.42 -7.65
C GLY A 129 4.82 -0.82 -7.11
N VAL A 130 3.85 -1.69 -6.85
CA VAL A 130 2.60 -1.34 -6.18
C VAL A 130 2.34 -2.33 -5.05
N VAL A 131 1.94 -1.83 -3.89
CA VAL A 131 1.46 -2.64 -2.77
C VAL A 131 0.13 -2.09 -2.28
N GLY A 132 -0.80 -2.96 -1.94
CA GLY A 132 -2.10 -2.53 -1.44
C GLY A 132 -2.69 -3.49 -0.41
N PHE A 133 -3.60 -2.96 0.40
CA PHE A 133 -4.17 -3.61 1.57
C PHE A 133 -5.70 -3.59 1.50
N CYS A 134 -6.39 -4.69 1.78
CA CYS A 134 -7.85 -4.81 1.74
C CYS A 134 -8.41 -4.42 0.33
N MET A 135 -9.24 -3.39 0.25
CA MET A 135 -9.65 -2.77 -1.01
C MET A 135 -8.43 -2.44 -1.88
N GLY A 136 -7.39 -1.85 -1.30
CA GLY A 136 -6.13 -1.55 -1.98
C GLY A 136 -5.37 -2.79 -2.43
N GLY A 137 -5.54 -3.94 -1.78
CA GLY A 137 -5.00 -5.22 -2.25
C GLY A 137 -5.63 -5.65 -3.58
N THR A 138 -6.95 -5.49 -3.70
CA THR A 138 -7.63 -5.68 -5.00
C THR A 138 -7.16 -4.66 -6.03
N ALA A 139 -7.00 -3.39 -5.63
CA ALA A 139 -6.50 -2.34 -6.52
C ALA A 139 -5.06 -2.60 -6.99
N ALA A 140 -4.18 -3.14 -6.15
CA ALA A 140 -2.82 -3.52 -6.54
C ALA A 140 -2.81 -4.65 -7.57
N PHE A 141 -3.70 -5.64 -7.43
CA PHE A 141 -3.91 -6.68 -8.43
C PHE A 141 -4.38 -6.08 -9.77
N LEU A 142 -5.41 -5.23 -9.73
CA LEU A 142 -5.92 -4.57 -10.94
C LEU A 142 -4.88 -3.63 -11.58
N ALA A 143 -4.08 -2.93 -10.77
CA ALA A 143 -2.99 -2.09 -11.26
C ALA A 143 -1.94 -2.94 -12.00
N ALA A 144 -1.57 -4.12 -11.46
CA ALA A 144 -0.69 -5.05 -12.15
C ALA A 144 -1.26 -5.54 -13.49
N CYS A 145 -2.56 -5.71 -13.59
CA CYS A 145 -3.24 -6.15 -14.83
C CYS A 145 -3.41 -5.01 -15.85
N ARG A 146 -3.75 -3.81 -15.41
CA ARG A 146 -4.26 -2.73 -16.27
C ARG A 146 -3.25 -1.63 -16.53
N ILE A 147 -2.36 -1.33 -15.58
CA ILE A 147 -1.40 -0.24 -15.69
C ILE A 147 -0.02 -0.80 -16.09
N PRO A 148 0.51 -0.46 -17.27
CA PRO A 148 1.84 -0.91 -17.66
C PRO A 148 2.95 -0.19 -16.86
N GLY A 149 4.12 -0.84 -16.75
CA GLY A 149 5.33 -0.22 -16.19
C GLY A 149 5.59 -0.50 -14.71
N PHE A 150 4.75 -1.30 -14.02
CA PHE A 150 5.12 -1.88 -12.75
C PHE A 150 6.07 -3.08 -12.95
N SER A 151 7.10 -3.17 -12.11
CA SER A 151 8.06 -4.29 -12.05
C SER A 151 7.64 -5.36 -11.07
N ALA A 152 6.80 -5.02 -10.09
CA ALA A 152 6.29 -5.92 -9.06
C ALA A 152 4.97 -5.40 -8.46
N ALA A 153 4.10 -6.31 -8.06
CA ALA A 153 2.87 -5.99 -7.33
C ALA A 153 2.72 -6.88 -6.10
N VAL A 154 2.20 -6.32 -5.00
CA VAL A 154 1.92 -7.08 -3.78
C VAL A 154 0.51 -6.75 -3.29
N ALA A 155 -0.30 -7.78 -3.04
CA ALA A 155 -1.68 -7.63 -2.61
C ALA A 155 -1.90 -8.32 -1.25
N PHE A 156 -2.27 -7.54 -0.25
CA PHE A 156 -2.67 -8.05 1.06
C PHE A 156 -4.19 -8.13 1.16
N TYR A 157 -4.70 -9.32 1.45
CA TYR A 157 -6.12 -9.62 1.72
C TYR A 157 -7.11 -8.87 0.81
N GLY A 158 -6.86 -8.91 -0.52
CA GLY A 158 -7.70 -8.25 -1.52
C GLY A 158 -9.01 -9.01 -1.76
N GLY A 159 -10.09 -8.56 -1.13
CA GLY A 159 -11.37 -9.28 -1.07
C GLY A 159 -12.12 -9.43 -2.39
N MET A 160 -11.79 -8.61 -3.39
CA MET A 160 -12.45 -8.66 -4.70
C MET A 160 -11.57 -9.28 -5.80
N ILE A 161 -10.36 -9.75 -5.48
CA ILE A 161 -9.47 -10.36 -6.48
C ILE A 161 -10.15 -11.54 -7.20
N GLY A 162 -10.90 -12.38 -6.49
CA GLY A 162 -11.62 -13.51 -7.09
C GLY A 162 -12.54 -13.08 -8.24
N LYS A 163 -13.20 -11.92 -8.15
CA LYS A 163 -14.06 -11.39 -9.23
C LYS A 163 -13.29 -10.95 -10.48
N PHE A 164 -12.01 -10.66 -10.33
CA PHE A 164 -11.14 -10.20 -11.41
C PHE A 164 -10.04 -11.21 -11.76
N ALA A 165 -10.09 -12.41 -11.18
CA ALA A 165 -9.02 -13.39 -11.31
C ALA A 165 -8.78 -13.91 -12.75
N ASP A 166 -9.65 -13.61 -13.68
CA ASP A 166 -9.43 -13.88 -15.12
C ASP A 166 -8.50 -12.87 -15.79
N GLU A 167 -8.32 -11.67 -15.21
CA GLU A 167 -7.36 -10.68 -15.70
C GLU A 167 -5.92 -11.15 -15.44
N LYS A 168 -4.99 -10.80 -16.33
CA LYS A 168 -3.60 -11.27 -16.25
C LYS A 168 -2.65 -10.15 -15.86
N PRO A 169 -1.94 -10.28 -14.73
CA PRO A 169 -0.90 -9.33 -14.35
C PRO A 169 0.21 -9.22 -15.41
N LYS A 170 0.64 -8.00 -15.69
CA LYS A 170 1.73 -7.66 -16.61
C LYS A 170 3.11 -7.65 -15.95
N CYS A 171 3.14 -7.87 -14.64
CA CYS A 171 4.36 -7.99 -13.84
C CYS A 171 4.20 -9.12 -12.81
N PRO A 172 5.29 -9.63 -12.23
CA PRO A 172 5.22 -10.54 -11.11
C PRO A 172 4.34 -10.01 -9.99
N ILE A 173 3.53 -10.90 -9.40
CA ILE A 173 2.64 -10.54 -8.30
C ILE A 173 2.74 -11.53 -7.14
N GLN A 174 2.73 -10.99 -5.93
CA GLN A 174 2.64 -11.74 -4.68
C GLN A 174 1.35 -11.40 -3.96
N MET A 175 0.66 -12.40 -3.40
CA MET A 175 -0.60 -12.22 -2.70
C MET A 175 -0.57 -12.90 -1.33
N HIS A 176 -1.18 -12.24 -0.32
CA HIS A 176 -1.22 -12.70 1.06
C HIS A 176 -2.67 -12.77 1.55
N PHE A 177 -3.12 -13.95 2.02
CA PHE A 177 -4.49 -14.16 2.51
C PHE A 177 -4.47 -14.81 3.89
N GLY A 178 -5.40 -14.39 4.75
CA GLY A 178 -5.63 -15.04 6.04
C GLY A 178 -6.64 -16.18 5.91
N GLU A 179 -6.39 -17.33 6.54
CA GLU A 179 -7.31 -18.48 6.49
C GLU A 179 -8.53 -18.29 7.43
N LYS A 180 -8.49 -17.30 8.32
CA LYS A 180 -9.61 -16.89 9.19
C LYS A 180 -10.25 -15.58 8.72
N ASP A 181 -10.13 -15.27 7.43
CA ASP A 181 -10.77 -14.10 6.83
C ASP A 181 -12.20 -14.48 6.38
N ASP A 182 -13.20 -14.10 7.17
CA ASP A 182 -14.62 -14.36 6.86
C ASP A 182 -15.08 -13.69 5.56
N GLY A 183 -14.38 -12.64 5.11
CA GLY A 183 -14.67 -11.92 3.86
C GLY A 183 -14.03 -12.55 2.62
N ILE A 184 -13.06 -13.47 2.79
CA ILE A 184 -12.33 -14.13 1.69
C ILE A 184 -12.21 -15.63 2.00
N PRO A 185 -13.27 -16.42 1.74
CA PRO A 185 -13.24 -17.86 1.96
C PRO A 185 -12.09 -18.54 1.21
N MET A 186 -11.51 -19.58 1.79
CA MET A 186 -10.39 -20.31 1.18
C MET A 186 -10.73 -20.89 -0.20
N SER A 187 -12.00 -21.22 -0.46
CA SER A 187 -12.46 -21.62 -1.81
C SER A 187 -12.23 -20.53 -2.86
N VAL A 188 -12.38 -19.24 -2.49
CA VAL A 188 -12.07 -18.12 -3.38
C VAL A 188 -10.55 -18.00 -3.58
N VAL A 189 -9.76 -18.22 -2.52
CA VAL A 189 -8.29 -18.22 -2.64
C VAL A 189 -7.80 -19.35 -3.55
N ASP A 190 -8.43 -20.54 -3.47
CA ASP A 190 -8.08 -21.68 -4.31
C ASP A 190 -8.47 -21.40 -5.79
N GLU A 191 -9.62 -20.79 -6.05
CA GLU A 191 -9.98 -20.31 -7.40
C GLU A 191 -8.95 -19.30 -7.93
N ILE A 192 -8.48 -18.35 -7.09
CA ILE A 192 -7.42 -17.40 -7.48
C ILE A 192 -6.13 -18.14 -7.83
N LYS A 193 -5.72 -19.15 -7.05
CA LYS A 193 -4.52 -19.97 -7.36
C LYS A 193 -4.64 -20.66 -8.70
N GLU A 194 -5.79 -21.24 -9.01
CA GLU A 194 -6.04 -21.90 -10.29
C GLU A 194 -5.97 -20.94 -11.48
N LYS A 195 -6.54 -19.74 -11.32
CA LYS A 195 -6.57 -18.72 -12.39
C LYS A 195 -5.26 -17.94 -12.51
N GLN A 196 -4.43 -17.90 -11.47
CA GLN A 196 -3.18 -17.16 -11.38
C GLN A 196 -1.98 -18.05 -11.02
N PRO A 197 -1.69 -19.11 -11.82
CA PRO A 197 -0.65 -20.09 -11.48
C PRO A 197 0.77 -19.50 -11.43
N GLN A 198 1.00 -18.32 -12.01
CA GLN A 198 2.27 -17.62 -12.00
C GLN A 198 2.45 -16.71 -10.76
N ALA A 199 1.40 -16.51 -9.95
CA ALA A 199 1.47 -15.65 -8.77
C ALA A 199 2.10 -16.39 -7.59
N GLU A 200 2.87 -15.68 -6.76
CA GLU A 200 3.31 -16.16 -5.46
C GLU A 200 2.18 -15.93 -4.44
N ILE A 201 1.43 -16.98 -4.08
CA ILE A 201 0.28 -16.86 -3.17
C ILE A 201 0.56 -17.57 -1.85
N TYR A 202 0.42 -16.82 -0.75
CA TYR A 202 0.65 -17.29 0.61
C TYR A 202 -0.63 -17.19 1.45
N THR A 203 -0.89 -18.24 2.25
CA THR A 203 -1.96 -18.24 3.24
C THR A 203 -1.39 -18.32 4.65
N TYR A 204 -2.15 -17.84 5.64
CA TYR A 204 -1.73 -17.71 7.03
C TYR A 204 -2.82 -18.32 7.94
N PRO A 205 -2.56 -19.45 8.63
CA PRO A 205 -3.59 -20.27 9.27
C PRO A 205 -4.49 -19.55 10.28
N ASP A 206 -3.94 -18.69 11.13
CA ASP A 206 -4.69 -18.02 12.20
C ASP A 206 -4.94 -16.53 11.93
N ALA A 207 -4.73 -16.11 10.69
CA ALA A 207 -4.83 -14.71 10.31
C ALA A 207 -6.24 -14.35 9.81
N PRO A 208 -6.93 -13.38 10.42
CA PRO A 208 -8.18 -12.82 9.93
C PRO A 208 -7.92 -11.70 8.93
N HIS A 209 -8.99 -11.06 8.39
CA HIS A 209 -8.86 -9.87 7.55
C HIS A 209 -8.10 -8.75 8.23
N GLY A 210 -7.15 -8.12 7.52
CA GLY A 210 -6.36 -7.01 8.08
C GLY A 210 -5.25 -7.45 9.04
N PHE A 211 -4.82 -8.71 9.01
CA PHE A 211 -3.83 -9.28 9.91
C PHE A 211 -2.47 -8.58 9.93
N TYR A 212 -2.14 -7.80 8.90
CA TYR A 212 -0.89 -7.06 8.82
C TYR A 212 -0.96 -5.70 9.53
N CYS A 213 -2.14 -5.12 9.71
CA CYS A 213 -2.28 -3.81 10.34
C CYS A 213 -2.09 -3.89 11.86
N ASP A 214 -0.96 -3.41 12.35
CA ASP A 214 -0.56 -3.45 13.78
C ASP A 214 -1.37 -2.52 14.69
N GLU A 215 -2.28 -1.74 14.13
CA GLU A 215 -3.21 -0.86 14.85
C GLU A 215 -4.61 -1.49 15.03
N ARG A 216 -4.86 -2.69 14.46
CA ARG A 216 -6.17 -3.35 14.51
C ARG A 216 -6.19 -4.51 15.50
N ALA A 217 -7.34 -4.79 16.08
CA ALA A 217 -7.57 -6.00 16.89
C ALA A 217 -7.34 -7.31 16.11
N SER A 218 -7.48 -7.25 14.78
CA SER A 218 -7.22 -8.38 13.88
C SER A 218 -5.73 -8.65 13.61
N TYR A 219 -4.82 -7.81 14.11
CA TYR A 219 -3.39 -7.99 13.92
C TYR A 219 -2.90 -9.35 14.40
N ARG A 220 -2.07 -10.00 13.61
CA ARG A 220 -1.38 -11.23 13.97
C ARG A 220 0.10 -11.05 13.70
N LYS A 221 0.86 -10.80 14.77
CA LYS A 221 2.27 -10.43 14.67
C LYS A 221 3.10 -11.40 13.83
N GLU A 222 2.99 -12.70 14.11
CA GLU A 222 3.78 -13.72 13.39
C GLU A 222 3.43 -13.79 11.91
N ALA A 223 2.14 -13.74 11.57
CA ALA A 223 1.67 -13.73 10.19
C ALA A 223 2.06 -12.42 9.48
N GLY A 224 1.92 -11.28 10.17
CA GLY A 224 2.29 -9.96 9.64
C GLY A 224 3.78 -9.84 9.36
N ASP A 225 4.62 -10.25 10.31
CA ASP A 225 6.08 -10.23 10.16
C ASP A 225 6.54 -11.16 9.03
N LEU A 226 5.96 -12.36 8.94
CA LEU A 226 6.29 -13.31 7.87
C LEU A 226 5.84 -12.79 6.50
N ALA A 227 4.63 -12.21 6.41
CA ALA A 227 4.14 -11.62 5.16
C ALA A 227 5.02 -10.46 4.71
N TRP A 228 5.43 -9.60 5.64
CA TRP A 228 6.32 -8.48 5.34
C TRP A 228 7.72 -8.93 4.93
N LYS A 229 8.27 -9.94 5.57
CA LYS A 229 9.55 -10.56 5.16
C LYS A 229 9.47 -11.10 3.73
N ARG A 230 8.43 -11.87 3.40
CA ARG A 230 8.20 -12.37 2.04
C ARG A 230 8.05 -11.25 1.02
N THR A 231 7.35 -10.19 1.38
CA THR A 231 7.23 -8.97 0.56
C THR A 231 8.59 -8.35 0.27
N GLN A 232 9.45 -8.19 1.28
CA GLN A 232 10.80 -7.63 1.09
C GLN A 232 11.67 -8.50 0.17
N GLU A 233 11.63 -9.82 0.34
CA GLU A 233 12.35 -10.79 -0.50
C GLU A 233 11.85 -10.70 -1.96
N PHE A 234 10.54 -10.64 -2.15
CA PHE A 234 9.90 -10.50 -3.46
C PHE A 234 10.28 -9.18 -4.15
N LEU A 235 10.18 -8.05 -3.44
CA LEU A 235 10.60 -6.76 -3.98
C LEU A 235 12.10 -6.75 -4.33
N THR A 236 12.95 -7.33 -3.49
CA THR A 236 14.39 -7.43 -3.77
C THR A 236 14.68 -8.26 -5.03
N LYS A 237 13.87 -9.29 -5.29
CA LYS A 237 13.99 -10.15 -6.47
C LYS A 237 13.56 -9.42 -7.75
N HIS A 238 12.48 -8.66 -7.72
CA HIS A 238 11.80 -8.12 -8.90
C HIS A 238 12.01 -6.63 -9.15
N MET A 239 12.43 -5.85 -8.13
CA MET A 239 12.70 -4.42 -8.21
C MET A 239 14.19 -4.12 -8.44
N LYS A 240 14.80 -4.80 -9.41
CA LYS A 240 16.21 -4.60 -9.76
C LYS A 240 16.35 -3.54 -10.86
N LYS A 241 17.39 -2.67 -10.73
CA LYS A 241 17.80 -1.75 -11.80
C LYS A 241 18.45 -2.51 -12.93
#